data_78ce03b609f60346b0495c2f3062fadb
#
_entry.id   78ce03b609f60346b0495c2f3062fadb
#
_cell.length_a   1.000
_cell.length_b   1.000
_cell.length_c   1.000
_cell.angle_alpha   90.00
_cell.angle_beta   90.00
_cell.angle_gamma   90.00
#
_symmetry.space_group_name_H-M   'P 1'
#
loop_
_entity.id
_entity.type
_entity.pdbx_description
1 polymer ?
#
loop_
_entity_poly.entity_id
_entity_poly.type
_entity_poly.pdbx_seq_one_letter_code
_entity_poly.pdbx_strand_id
1 'polypeptide(L)'
;MTYSIVARCQDTGQIGVAVQSHWFAAGVVCWAKAGIGAVATQAMALIDHGPLGIELMEGGAKPEEAMKRRLSLDTNPQIRQVAM
;
A
#
# COMPACT_ATOMS: atom_id res chain seq x y z
N MET A 1 -8.45 6.23 14.90
CA MET A 1 -7.04 6.15 14.50
C MET A 1 -6.77 4.83 13.80
N THR A 2 -5.91 4.83 12.80
CA THR A 2 -5.59 3.63 12.03
C THR A 2 -4.09 3.34 12.11
N TYR A 3 -3.74 2.08 12.30
CA TYR A 3 -2.36 1.60 12.28
C TYR A 3 -2.23 0.55 11.19
N SER A 4 -1.17 0.64 10.40
CA SER A 4 -0.88 -0.39 9.39
C SER A 4 0.61 -0.67 9.32
N ILE A 5 0.93 -1.84 8.79
CA ILE A 5 2.30 -2.26 8.55
C ILE A 5 2.37 -3.01 7.23
N VAL A 6 3.37 -2.71 6.44
CA VAL A 6 3.78 -3.54 5.30
C VAL A 6 5.17 -4.08 5.60
N ALA A 7 5.42 -5.34 5.36
CA ALA A 7 6.66 -5.98 5.75
C ALA A 7 7.06 -7.09 4.77
N ARG A 8 8.36 -7.31 4.65
CA ARG A 8 8.92 -8.42 3.89
C ARG A 8 9.96 -9.13 4.74
N CYS A 9 9.90 -10.45 4.75
CA CYS A 9 10.95 -11.27 5.36
C CYS A 9 12.14 -11.37 4.40
N GLN A 10 13.30 -10.90 4.85
CA GLN A 10 14.50 -10.88 4.02
C GLN A 10 14.96 -12.28 3.65
N ASP A 11 14.78 -13.25 4.56
CA ASP A 11 15.26 -14.62 4.36
C ASP A 11 14.36 -15.45 3.46
N THR A 12 13.04 -15.32 3.60
CA THR A 12 12.07 -16.17 2.89
C THR A 12 11.42 -15.46 1.70
N GLY A 13 11.48 -14.13 1.65
CA GLY A 13 10.76 -13.34 0.67
C GLY A 13 9.26 -13.21 0.93
N GLN A 14 8.77 -13.75 2.04
CA GLN A 14 7.36 -13.60 2.41
C GLN A 14 7.01 -12.14 2.60
N ILE A 15 5.85 -11.75 2.11
CA ILE A 15 5.33 -10.37 2.19
C ILE A 15 4.03 -10.40 2.96
N GLY A 16 3.85 -9.43 3.84
CA GLY A 16 2.65 -9.31 4.63
C GLY A 16 2.20 -7.88 4.80
N VAL A 17 0.93 -7.71 5.09
CA VAL A 17 0.34 -6.44 5.41
C VAL A 17 -0.71 -6.65 6.49
N ALA A 18 -0.80 -5.71 7.42
CA ALA A 18 -1.81 -5.75 8.46
C ALA A 18 -2.32 -4.34 8.74
N VAL A 19 -3.57 -4.23 9.14
CA VAL A 19 -4.20 -2.96 9.50
C VAL A 19 -5.12 -3.17 10.71
N GLN A 20 -5.15 -2.17 11.56
CA GLN A 20 -6.08 -2.11 12.69
C GLN A 20 -6.69 -0.72 12.72
N SER A 21 -8.01 -0.65 12.80
CA SER A 21 -8.76 0.59 12.83
C SER A 21 -10.08 0.36 13.57
N HIS A 22 -10.77 1.44 13.92
CA HIS A 22 -12.14 1.38 14.43
C HIS A 22 -13.16 1.14 13.32
N TRP A 23 -12.75 1.24 12.05
CA TRP A 23 -13.61 0.97 10.91
C TRP A 23 -13.90 -0.52 10.78
N PHE A 24 -15.15 -0.85 10.46
CA PHE A 24 -15.54 -2.22 10.11
C PHE A 24 -14.87 -2.61 8.78
N ALA A 25 -14.33 -3.84 8.73
CA ALA A 25 -13.67 -4.38 7.54
C ALA A 25 -12.49 -3.51 7.05
N ALA A 26 -11.63 -3.04 7.97
CA ALA A 26 -10.49 -2.19 7.64
C ALA A 26 -9.51 -2.81 6.62
N GLY A 27 -9.55 -4.13 6.42
CA GLY A 27 -8.71 -4.81 5.44
C GLY A 27 -8.87 -4.35 4.00
N VAL A 28 -9.94 -3.62 3.68
CA VAL A 28 -10.14 -3.07 2.33
C VAL A 28 -9.10 -2.01 1.92
N VAL A 29 -8.26 -1.57 2.85
CA VAL A 29 -7.23 -0.58 2.57
C VAL A 29 -5.81 -1.16 2.57
N CYS A 30 -5.69 -2.47 2.50
CA CYS A 30 -4.36 -3.11 2.43
C CYS A 30 -4.37 -4.31 1.46
N TRP A 31 -3.25 -4.49 0.77
CA TRP A 31 -3.07 -5.47 -0.29
C TRP A 31 -1.67 -6.08 -0.21
N ALA A 32 -1.55 -7.34 -0.59
CA ALA A 32 -0.25 -7.99 -0.76
C ALA A 32 -0.31 -8.96 -1.92
N LYS A 33 0.78 -9.04 -2.68
CA LYS A 33 0.94 -10.00 -3.78
C LYS A 33 2.31 -10.65 -3.67
N ALA A 34 2.34 -11.97 -3.54
CA ALA A 34 3.56 -12.73 -3.37
C ALA A 34 4.57 -12.42 -4.49
N GLY A 35 5.82 -12.19 -4.10
CA GLY A 35 6.90 -11.88 -5.05
C GLY A 35 6.88 -10.48 -5.63
N ILE A 36 5.86 -9.67 -5.35
CA ILE A 36 5.68 -8.34 -5.90
C ILE A 36 5.81 -7.26 -4.81
N GLY A 37 4.90 -7.24 -3.86
CA GLY A 37 4.93 -6.22 -2.83
C GLY A 37 3.65 -6.17 -2.01
N ALA A 38 3.59 -5.16 -1.15
CA ALA A 38 2.43 -4.88 -0.33
C ALA A 38 2.15 -3.38 -0.30
N VAL A 39 0.89 -3.02 -0.15
CA VAL A 39 0.46 -1.62 -0.07
C VAL A 39 -0.55 -1.47 1.05
N ALA A 40 -0.41 -0.41 1.83
CA ALA A 40 -1.42 0.04 2.77
C ALA A 40 -1.69 1.53 2.56
N THR A 41 -2.95 1.92 2.56
CA THR A 41 -3.35 3.33 2.47
C THR A 41 -4.36 3.63 3.57
N GLN A 42 -4.22 4.76 4.21
CA GLN A 42 -5.08 5.15 5.34
C GLN A 42 -5.24 6.66 5.44
N ALA A 43 -5.84 7.13 6.53
CA ALA A 43 -6.31 8.50 6.74
C ALA A 43 -7.49 8.75 5.80
N MET A 44 -7.44 9.76 4.96
CA MET A 44 -8.41 9.91 3.86
C MET A 44 -7.94 9.02 2.72
N ALA A 45 -8.18 7.72 2.83
CA ALA A 45 -7.62 6.73 1.93
C ALA A 45 -8.13 6.88 0.50
N LEU A 46 -7.25 6.72 -0.46
CA LEU A 46 -7.61 6.50 -1.86
C LEU A 46 -7.32 5.04 -2.19
N ILE A 47 -8.37 4.26 -2.32
CA ILE A 47 -8.29 2.79 -2.47
C ILE A 47 -7.48 2.41 -3.70
N ASP A 48 -7.59 3.17 -4.79
CA ASP A 48 -6.87 2.89 -6.03
C ASP A 48 -5.34 2.84 -5.87
N HIS A 49 -4.78 3.46 -4.82
CA HIS A 49 -3.35 3.36 -4.56
C HIS A 49 -2.90 1.91 -4.32
N GLY A 50 -3.78 1.05 -3.79
CA GLY A 50 -3.47 -0.34 -3.56
C GLY A 50 -3.28 -1.14 -4.84
N PRO A 51 -4.36 -1.44 -5.58
CA PRO A 51 -4.26 -2.24 -6.80
C PRO A 51 -3.30 -1.66 -7.84
N LEU A 52 -3.34 -0.35 -8.05
CA LEU A 52 -2.51 0.31 -9.05
C LEU A 52 -1.05 0.40 -8.60
N GLY A 53 -0.79 0.52 -7.29
CA GLY A 53 0.56 0.43 -6.75
C GLY A 53 1.16 -0.97 -6.95
N ILE A 54 0.38 -2.02 -6.68
CA ILE A 54 0.78 -3.41 -6.94
C ILE A 54 1.07 -3.60 -8.43
N GLU A 55 0.21 -3.10 -9.31
CA GLU A 55 0.38 -3.20 -10.76
C GLU A 55 1.69 -2.56 -11.23
N LEU A 56 2.02 -1.37 -10.71
CA LEU A 56 3.28 -0.69 -11.03
C LEU A 56 4.49 -1.51 -10.57
N MET A 57 4.45 -2.06 -9.38
CA MET A 57 5.54 -2.91 -8.87
C MET A 57 5.66 -4.20 -9.66
N GLU A 58 4.56 -4.80 -10.07
CA GLU A 58 4.55 -5.98 -10.93
C GLU A 58 5.18 -5.69 -12.30
N GLY A 59 5.02 -4.47 -12.80
CA GLY A 59 5.65 -3.98 -14.03
C GLY A 59 7.13 -3.62 -13.87
N GLY A 60 7.72 -3.77 -12.70
CA GLY A 60 9.14 -3.56 -12.43
C GLY A 60 9.48 -2.28 -11.66
N ALA A 61 8.51 -1.44 -11.31
CA ALA A 61 8.78 -0.26 -10.50
C ALA A 61 9.15 -0.66 -9.07
N LYS A 62 10.15 0.01 -8.52
CA LYS A 62 10.45 -0.11 -7.09
C LYS A 62 9.33 0.53 -6.27
N PRO A 63 9.13 0.12 -5.00
CA PRO A 63 8.08 0.71 -4.17
C PRO A 63 8.11 2.24 -4.12
N GLU A 64 9.29 2.83 -4.01
CA GLU A 64 9.44 4.29 -4.00
C GLU A 64 8.94 4.93 -5.30
N GLU A 65 9.25 4.34 -6.44
CA GLU A 65 8.79 4.84 -7.74
C GLU A 65 7.29 4.68 -7.89
N ALA A 66 6.75 3.53 -7.49
CA ALA A 66 5.32 3.26 -7.54
C ALA A 66 4.57 4.29 -6.69
N MET A 67 5.06 4.54 -5.47
CA MET A 67 4.46 5.53 -4.58
C MET A 67 4.49 6.93 -5.21
N LYS A 68 5.63 7.35 -5.73
CA LYS A 68 5.75 8.67 -6.37
C LYS A 68 4.76 8.83 -7.54
N ARG A 69 4.66 7.81 -8.39
CA ARG A 69 3.73 7.85 -9.53
C ARG A 69 2.29 7.93 -9.06
N ARG A 70 1.91 7.11 -8.08
CA ARG A 70 0.56 7.13 -7.55
C ARG A 70 0.19 8.47 -6.91
N LEU A 71 1.10 9.02 -6.11
CA LEU A 71 0.85 10.31 -5.45
C LEU A 71 0.84 11.48 -6.44
N SER A 72 1.62 11.42 -7.50
CA SER A 72 1.61 12.46 -8.53
C SER A 72 0.29 12.55 -9.30
N LEU A 73 -0.47 11.46 -9.35
CA LEU A 73 -1.78 11.40 -10.00
C LEU A 73 -2.94 11.71 -9.04
N ASP A 74 -2.66 11.79 -7.76
CA ASP A 74 -3.66 12.08 -6.73
C ASP A 74 -3.85 13.60 -6.63
N THR A 75 -5.11 14.04 -6.63
CA THR A 75 -5.43 15.48 -6.52
C THR A 75 -5.22 16.01 -5.10
N ASN A 76 -5.16 15.14 -4.09
CA ASN A 76 -5.01 15.52 -2.69
C ASN A 76 -4.03 14.61 -1.95
N PRO A 77 -2.77 14.48 -2.44
CA PRO A 77 -1.83 13.53 -1.85
C PRO A 77 -1.47 13.86 -0.39
N GLN A 78 -1.58 15.13 -0.01
CA GLN A 78 -1.21 15.59 1.33
C GLN A 78 -2.13 15.06 2.44
N ILE A 79 -3.31 14.55 2.11
CA ILE A 79 -4.24 13.99 3.10
C ILE A 79 -4.17 12.46 3.17
N ARG A 80 -3.28 11.84 2.42
CA ARG A 80 -3.09 10.39 2.39
C ARG A 80 -1.97 9.96 3.33
N GLN A 81 -2.06 8.71 3.76
CA GLN A 81 -0.93 8.00 4.37
C GLN A 81 -0.80 6.69 3.61
N VAL A 82 0.31 6.51 2.90
CA VAL A 82 0.53 5.36 2.02
C VAL A 82 1.87 4.72 2.36
N ALA A 83 1.89 3.39 2.44
CA ALA A 83 3.10 2.59 2.57
C ALA A 83 3.13 1.55 1.45
N MET A 84 4.30 1.32 0.89
CA MET A 84 4.55 0.27 -0.11
C MET A 84 5.86 -0.46 0.18
#